data_68bc1c97f2f4f8db2a34cb82abbb8fd7
#
_entry.id   68bc1c97f2f4f8db2a34cb82abbb8fd7
#
_cell.length_a   1.000
_cell.length_b   1.000
_cell.length_c   1.000
_cell.angle_alpha   90.00
_cell.angle_beta   90.00
_cell.angle_gamma   90.00
#
_symmetry.space_group_name_H-M   'P 1'
#
loop_
_entity.id
_entity.type
_entity.pdbx_description
1 polymer ?
#
loop_
_entity_poly.entity_id
_entity_poly.type
_entity_poly.pdbx_seq_one_letter_code
_entity_poly.pdbx_strand_id
1 'polypeptide(L)'
;MFALPVLALALAGCEREPESRGESASTERTRPNILLIVADDLGYSDIGPFGGEIATPTLDQLAKEGLQLTNFHVLPSCSPTRSVLLSGMDNHRAGLGTMGELKTPEMEGHPGYAGYLNFEVAALPEVLRAGGYHTYMTGKWHLGHSEETIPHARGFEETFILVPGGGSHWSDLKPVSPTQTMMYRRNGKVVEALPEDFYSTRYYTDTMLQFIERNHEDGKPFFAYLSYTAPHDPLHAPREYIDKYKGKYNEGWDVLRAVRLQRLKDLGIIGKDVEPFPRLASVKAWDDMSDDERLNAARDMEVYAAMVDYMDEQIKRVFDYLKEIGEYDNTMIIFISDNGANGALPTAYPGQTDEYLRSFDNSLDNRGLPNSYVETGPGWAQASMSPSRMFKAFTAEGGIKAPFLVKPPGRLADGGTMNHSLFHVRDIMPTILDLAGINHSEEFNGRKVRPMQGRSVLGLFEGKVKLPYKEASQVGYELFGLKAFFDGDWKILWMPPPFGPGDWELFNLKQDPGEVADLSAQHPEKLKEMVGLWEQYKADNGVLDISLDLSDKVK
;
A
#
# COMPACT_ATOMS: atom_id res chain seq x y z
N MET A 1 -69.86 56.96 -63.63
CA MET A 1 -68.80 56.10 -64.19
C MET A 1 -67.90 55.66 -63.05
N PHE A 2 -68.03 54.46 -62.70
CA PHE A 2 -67.43 53.91 -61.48
C PHE A 2 -66.08 53.28 -61.79
N ALA A 3 -65.06 53.61 -61.02
CA ALA A 3 -63.79 52.97 -61.06
C ALA A 3 -63.62 52.21 -59.74
N LEU A 4 -63.45 50.90 -59.85
CA LEU A 4 -63.10 50.02 -58.72
C LEU A 4 -61.58 50.04 -58.50
N PRO A 5 -61.09 50.00 -57.23
CA PRO A 5 -59.70 49.79 -56.98
C PRO A 5 -59.37 48.27 -56.84
N VAL A 6 -58.29 47.91 -57.48
CA VAL A 6 -57.67 46.54 -57.37
C VAL A 6 -56.94 46.45 -56.05
N LEU A 7 -57.28 45.41 -55.23
CA LEU A 7 -56.64 45.07 -53.98
C LEU A 7 -55.52 44.11 -54.29
N ALA A 8 -54.27 44.51 -54.06
CA ALA A 8 -53.10 43.64 -54.13
C ALA A 8 -52.90 42.92 -52.80
N LEU A 9 -53.01 41.58 -52.79
CA LEU A 9 -52.64 40.70 -51.65
C LEU A 9 -51.12 40.49 -51.64
N ALA A 10 -50.48 41.02 -50.62
CA ALA A 10 -49.08 40.67 -50.32
C ALA A 10 -49.06 39.35 -49.57
N LEU A 11 -48.50 38.30 -50.15
CA LEU A 11 -48.14 37.03 -49.50
C LEU A 11 -46.84 37.25 -48.75
N ALA A 12 -46.91 37.30 -47.39
CA ALA A 12 -45.78 37.24 -46.55
C ALA A 12 -45.31 35.78 -46.47
N GLY A 13 -44.20 35.47 -47.10
CA GLY A 13 -43.48 34.17 -46.91
C GLY A 13 -42.82 34.18 -45.57
N CYS A 14 -43.23 33.25 -44.66
CA CYS A 14 -42.49 32.91 -43.51
C CYS A 14 -41.32 31.98 -43.93
N GLU A 15 -40.14 32.53 -44.03
CA GLU A 15 -38.89 31.72 -44.00
C GLU A 15 -38.73 31.15 -42.60
N ARG A 16 -38.88 29.83 -42.48
CA ARG A 16 -38.44 29.09 -41.30
C ARG A 16 -36.91 28.96 -41.37
N GLU A 17 -36.23 29.64 -40.47
CA GLU A 17 -34.84 29.32 -40.16
C GLU A 17 -34.74 27.84 -39.75
N PRO A 18 -33.72 27.08 -40.19
CA PRO A 18 -33.50 25.73 -39.71
C PRO A 18 -33.00 25.81 -38.25
N GLU A 19 -33.82 25.35 -37.32
CA GLU A 19 -33.35 25.03 -35.97
C GLU A 19 -32.12 24.11 -36.08
N SER A 20 -30.94 24.64 -35.80
CA SER A 20 -29.75 23.84 -35.53
C SER A 20 -30.00 23.05 -34.25
N ARG A 21 -30.50 21.83 -34.39
CA ARG A 21 -30.35 20.82 -33.33
C ARG A 21 -28.86 20.62 -33.12
N GLY A 22 -28.32 21.36 -32.18
CA GLY A 22 -27.07 20.99 -31.52
C GLY A 22 -27.32 19.66 -30.80
N GLU A 23 -27.03 18.56 -31.48
CA GLU A 23 -26.73 17.33 -30.78
C GLU A 23 -25.50 17.60 -29.92
N SER A 24 -25.72 17.97 -28.65
CA SER A 24 -24.73 17.73 -27.62
C SER A 24 -24.68 16.21 -27.51
N ALA A 25 -23.80 15.59 -28.27
CA ALA A 25 -23.30 14.27 -27.94
C ALA A 25 -22.71 14.43 -26.53
N SER A 26 -23.47 14.06 -25.52
CA SER A 26 -22.91 13.65 -24.25
C SER A 26 -22.01 12.49 -24.62
N THR A 27 -20.70 12.74 -24.76
CA THR A 27 -19.73 11.68 -24.67
C THR A 27 -19.98 11.07 -23.30
N GLU A 28 -20.72 9.95 -23.24
CA GLU A 28 -20.70 9.09 -22.07
C GLU A 28 -19.22 8.87 -21.79
N ARG A 29 -18.71 9.45 -20.69
CA ARG A 29 -17.36 9.18 -20.24
C ARG A 29 -17.32 7.68 -20.00
N THR A 30 -16.62 6.97 -20.84
CA THR A 30 -16.32 5.56 -20.58
C THR A 30 -15.66 5.50 -19.22
N ARG A 31 -16.23 4.71 -18.31
CA ARG A 31 -15.67 4.54 -16.96
C ARG A 31 -14.24 4.03 -17.09
N PRO A 32 -13.27 4.64 -16.42
CA PRO A 32 -11.88 4.22 -16.58
C PRO A 32 -11.61 2.88 -15.89
N ASN A 33 -10.61 2.18 -16.39
CA ASN A 33 -10.03 1.03 -15.71
C ASN A 33 -9.26 1.48 -14.47
N ILE A 34 -9.06 0.56 -13.55
CA ILE A 34 -8.33 0.80 -12.30
C ILE A 34 -7.31 -0.31 -12.11
N LEU A 35 -6.03 0.06 -12.03
CA LEU A 35 -4.92 -0.82 -11.69
C LEU A 35 -4.35 -0.39 -10.34
N LEU A 36 -4.58 -1.18 -9.30
CA LEU A 36 -4.04 -0.99 -7.96
C LEU A 36 -2.89 -1.98 -7.74
N ILE A 37 -1.67 -1.46 -7.62
CA ILE A 37 -0.44 -2.22 -7.41
C ILE A 37 0.00 -2.00 -5.97
N VAL A 38 0.17 -3.10 -5.23
CA VAL A 38 0.64 -3.07 -3.85
C VAL A 38 1.90 -3.91 -3.72
N ALA A 39 2.99 -3.27 -3.29
CA ALA A 39 4.19 -3.95 -2.80
C ALA A 39 4.04 -4.30 -1.33
N ASP A 40 4.72 -5.35 -0.87
CA ASP A 40 4.66 -5.88 0.49
C ASP A 40 6.00 -5.63 1.18
N ASP A 41 6.01 -4.82 2.26
CA ASP A 41 7.20 -4.46 3.02
C ASP A 41 8.22 -3.56 2.27
N LEU A 42 7.80 -2.83 1.25
CA LEU A 42 8.69 -1.92 0.52
C LEU A 42 8.93 -0.64 1.34
N GLY A 43 10.19 -0.34 1.62
CA GLY A 43 10.57 0.86 2.37
C GLY A 43 10.33 2.17 1.60
N TYR A 44 10.12 3.24 2.38
CA TYR A 44 9.78 4.56 1.86
C TYR A 44 10.82 5.11 0.88
N SER A 45 12.11 4.92 1.17
CA SER A 45 13.22 5.47 0.38
C SER A 45 13.91 4.45 -0.54
N ASP A 46 13.26 3.33 -0.88
CA ASP A 46 13.89 2.27 -1.67
C ASP A 46 13.81 2.51 -3.19
N ILE A 47 12.78 3.19 -3.67
CA ILE A 47 12.54 3.43 -5.10
C ILE A 47 13.03 4.81 -5.57
N GLY A 48 13.38 4.93 -6.85
CA GLY A 48 13.93 6.15 -7.44
C GLY A 48 13.15 7.43 -7.14
N PRO A 49 11.80 7.48 -7.29
CA PRO A 49 11.00 8.66 -6.99
C PRO A 49 11.12 9.15 -5.53
N PHE A 50 11.50 8.28 -4.62
CA PHE A 50 11.72 8.58 -3.20
C PHE A 50 13.20 8.52 -2.79
N GLY A 51 14.11 8.72 -3.74
CA GLY A 51 15.55 8.86 -3.49
C GLY A 51 16.33 7.55 -3.38
N GLY A 52 15.71 6.40 -3.66
CA GLY A 52 16.34 5.09 -3.70
C GLY A 52 17.39 4.96 -4.80
N GLU A 53 18.34 4.06 -4.60
CA GLU A 53 19.37 3.70 -5.59
C GLU A 53 19.01 2.44 -6.38
N ILE A 54 17.95 1.74 -5.98
CA ILE A 54 17.47 0.55 -6.68
C ILE A 54 16.87 0.97 -8.02
N ALA A 55 17.16 0.21 -9.08
CA ALA A 55 16.67 0.53 -10.40
C ALA A 55 15.15 0.30 -10.50
N THR A 56 14.40 1.40 -10.63
CA THR A 56 12.93 1.39 -10.75
C THR A 56 12.43 2.32 -11.86
N PRO A 57 12.91 2.12 -13.12
CA PRO A 57 12.61 3.04 -14.22
C PRO A 57 11.12 3.14 -14.55
N THR A 58 10.33 2.10 -14.31
CA THR A 58 8.88 2.10 -14.53
C THR A 58 8.16 2.96 -13.52
N LEU A 59 8.53 2.85 -12.24
CA LEU A 59 7.99 3.70 -11.18
C LEU A 59 8.47 5.16 -11.32
N ASP A 60 9.70 5.38 -11.80
CA ASP A 60 10.21 6.71 -12.16
C ASP A 60 9.35 7.35 -13.27
N GLN A 61 8.95 6.55 -14.28
CA GLN A 61 8.06 7.01 -15.33
C GLN A 61 6.66 7.31 -14.78
N LEU A 62 6.10 6.42 -13.94
CA LEU A 62 4.81 6.63 -13.30
C LEU A 62 4.78 7.94 -12.49
N ALA A 63 5.83 8.22 -11.72
CA ALA A 63 5.97 9.47 -10.98
C ALA A 63 6.03 10.70 -11.90
N LYS A 64 6.71 10.61 -13.05
CA LYS A 64 6.80 11.71 -14.05
C LYS A 64 5.49 11.96 -14.79
N GLU A 65 4.68 10.93 -14.99
CA GLU A 65 3.38 11.03 -15.68
C GLU A 65 2.23 11.36 -14.74
N GLY A 66 2.40 11.11 -13.45
CA GLY A 66 1.38 11.20 -12.42
C GLY A 66 1.69 12.18 -11.29
N LEU A 67 1.17 11.86 -10.13
CA LEU A 67 1.33 12.60 -8.88
C LEU A 67 2.03 11.71 -7.86
N GLN A 68 3.02 12.28 -7.17
CA GLN A 68 3.71 11.67 -6.04
C GLN A 68 3.19 12.27 -4.73
N LEU A 69 2.65 11.45 -3.84
CA LEU A 69 2.22 11.87 -2.50
C LEU A 69 3.30 11.48 -1.49
N THR A 70 4.00 12.47 -0.97
CA THR A 70 5.18 12.25 -0.12
C THR A 70 4.86 12.09 1.36
N ASN A 71 3.59 12.26 1.72
CA ASN A 71 3.10 12.15 3.10
C ASN A 71 1.89 11.20 3.18
N PHE A 72 2.04 10.05 2.50
CA PHE A 72 1.05 8.97 2.51
C PHE A 72 1.28 8.04 3.69
N HIS A 73 0.19 7.71 4.39
CA HIS A 73 0.20 6.87 5.58
C HIS A 73 -0.70 5.65 5.42
N VAL A 74 -0.18 4.52 5.88
CA VAL A 74 -0.80 3.20 5.94
C VAL A 74 -0.85 2.72 7.39
N LEU A 75 -1.29 1.49 7.65
CA LEU A 75 -1.16 0.87 8.97
C LEU A 75 0.24 0.24 9.11
N PRO A 76 0.69 -0.03 10.35
CA PRO A 76 2.06 -0.52 10.55
C PRO A 76 2.26 -1.99 10.17
N SER A 77 1.26 -2.67 9.58
CA SER A 77 1.36 -4.06 9.14
C SER A 77 0.38 -4.39 8.01
N CYS A 78 0.68 -5.50 7.30
CA CYS A 78 0.05 -5.91 6.04
C CYS A 78 -1.47 -6.04 6.12
N SER A 79 -2.01 -7.02 6.88
CA SER A 79 -3.45 -7.29 6.87
C SER A 79 -4.30 -6.15 7.43
N PRO A 80 -3.90 -5.40 8.48
CA PRO A 80 -4.58 -4.17 8.88
C PRO A 80 -4.66 -3.16 7.73
N THR A 81 -3.54 -2.85 7.06
CA THR A 81 -3.55 -1.92 5.91
C THR A 81 -4.46 -2.39 4.79
N ARG A 82 -4.35 -3.66 4.39
CA ARG A 82 -5.15 -4.24 3.30
C ARG A 82 -6.65 -4.21 3.61
N SER A 83 -7.04 -4.37 4.89
CA SER A 83 -8.43 -4.25 5.33
C SER A 83 -8.96 -2.83 5.17
N VAL A 84 -8.16 -1.83 5.56
CA VAL A 84 -8.49 -0.41 5.41
C VAL A 84 -8.55 0.01 3.95
N LEU A 85 -7.58 -0.44 3.14
CA LEU A 85 -7.50 -0.20 1.69
C LEU A 85 -8.76 -0.67 0.95
N LEU A 86 -9.23 -1.88 1.26
CA LEU A 86 -10.36 -2.51 0.56
C LEU A 86 -11.72 -2.21 1.18
N SER A 87 -11.79 -1.51 2.33
CA SER A 87 -13.06 -1.17 2.98
C SER A 87 -13.30 0.33 3.16
N GLY A 88 -12.26 1.16 3.09
CA GLY A 88 -12.35 2.58 3.45
C GLY A 88 -12.66 2.82 4.93
N MET A 89 -12.46 1.80 5.79
CA MET A 89 -12.78 1.81 7.21
C MET A 89 -11.51 1.66 8.05
N ASP A 90 -11.56 2.05 9.32
CA ASP A 90 -10.55 1.72 10.31
C ASP A 90 -10.39 0.20 10.46
N ASN A 91 -9.17 -0.28 10.71
CA ASN A 91 -8.86 -1.70 10.79
C ASN A 91 -9.65 -2.43 11.90
N HIS A 92 -9.94 -1.79 13.04
CA HIS A 92 -10.78 -2.34 14.11
C HIS A 92 -12.26 -2.46 13.67
N ARG A 93 -12.74 -1.54 12.82
CA ARG A 93 -14.08 -1.64 12.24
C ARG A 93 -14.14 -2.70 11.15
N ALA A 94 -13.03 -2.90 10.43
CA ALA A 94 -12.92 -3.89 9.38
C ALA A 94 -12.63 -5.33 9.88
N GLY A 95 -12.41 -5.52 11.19
CA GLY A 95 -12.18 -6.83 11.81
C GLY A 95 -10.71 -7.23 11.96
N LEU A 96 -9.79 -6.32 11.68
CA LEU A 96 -8.34 -6.54 11.72
C LEU A 96 -7.63 -5.55 12.66
N GLY A 97 -8.18 -5.38 13.88
CA GLY A 97 -7.50 -4.72 15.00
C GLY A 97 -6.18 -5.38 15.37
N THR A 98 -5.97 -6.62 14.92
CA THR A 98 -4.68 -7.32 14.89
C THR A 98 -4.62 -8.23 13.67
N MET A 99 -3.44 -8.77 13.36
CA MET A 99 -3.27 -9.82 12.36
C MET A 99 -3.91 -11.13 12.86
N GLY A 100 -4.50 -11.92 11.97
CA GLY A 100 -5.24 -13.13 12.35
C GLY A 100 -4.39 -14.14 13.13
N GLU A 101 -3.12 -14.28 12.77
CA GLU A 101 -2.12 -15.16 13.40
C GLU A 101 -1.58 -14.64 14.76
N LEU A 102 -1.90 -13.41 15.13
CA LEU A 102 -1.49 -12.77 16.39
C LEU A 102 -2.66 -12.54 17.37
N LYS A 103 -3.82 -13.12 17.08
CA LYS A 103 -4.96 -13.05 18.00
C LYS A 103 -4.63 -13.74 19.32
N THR A 104 -4.99 -13.06 20.40
CA THR A 104 -4.92 -13.64 21.76
C THR A 104 -6.31 -14.07 22.24
N PRO A 105 -6.41 -14.90 23.29
CA PRO A 105 -7.70 -15.30 23.84
C PRO A 105 -8.59 -14.13 24.28
N GLU A 106 -8.00 -13.00 24.72
CA GLU A 106 -8.71 -11.80 25.13
C GLU A 106 -9.42 -11.09 23.96
N MET A 107 -8.95 -11.32 22.73
CA MET A 107 -9.53 -10.77 21.49
C MET A 107 -10.69 -11.60 20.95
N GLU A 108 -10.91 -12.81 21.49
CA GLU A 108 -11.95 -13.70 20.99
C GLU A 108 -13.36 -13.13 21.24
N GLY A 109 -14.21 -13.22 20.22
CA GLY A 109 -15.58 -12.73 20.26
C GLY A 109 -15.74 -11.20 20.07
N HIS A 110 -14.63 -10.45 19.92
CA HIS A 110 -14.68 -9.03 19.61
C HIS A 110 -14.71 -8.82 18.10
N PRO A 111 -15.75 -8.15 17.54
CA PRO A 111 -15.89 -7.98 16.07
C PRO A 111 -14.71 -7.26 15.41
N GLY A 112 -14.07 -6.32 16.15
CA GLY A 112 -12.89 -5.59 15.68
C GLY A 112 -11.63 -6.45 15.55
N TYR A 113 -11.62 -7.66 16.10
CA TYR A 113 -10.51 -8.60 16.12
C TYR A 113 -10.89 -9.96 15.53
N ALA A 114 -11.74 -9.93 14.49
CA ALA A 114 -12.16 -11.14 13.78
C ALA A 114 -11.00 -11.92 13.15
N GLY A 115 -9.92 -11.23 12.78
CA GLY A 115 -8.75 -11.79 12.10
C GLY A 115 -8.96 -11.98 10.59
N TYR A 116 -10.04 -11.43 10.05
CA TYR A 116 -10.35 -11.38 8.61
C TYR A 116 -11.18 -10.13 8.30
N LEU A 117 -11.23 -9.74 7.02
CA LEU A 117 -12.09 -8.65 6.56
C LEU A 117 -13.56 -9.02 6.81
N ASN A 118 -14.13 -8.45 7.87
CA ASN A 118 -15.43 -8.85 8.38
C ASN A 118 -16.59 -8.47 7.44
N PHE A 119 -17.79 -8.97 7.73
CA PHE A 119 -18.97 -8.73 6.91
C PHE A 119 -19.78 -7.50 7.32
N GLU A 120 -19.30 -6.72 8.29
CA GLU A 120 -19.84 -5.39 8.64
C GLU A 120 -19.39 -4.31 7.64
N VAL A 121 -18.44 -4.64 6.74
CA VAL A 121 -17.98 -3.76 5.67
C VAL A 121 -18.24 -4.40 4.30
N ALA A 122 -18.52 -3.56 3.29
CA ALA A 122 -18.48 -3.98 1.89
C ALA A 122 -17.03 -3.82 1.39
N ALA A 123 -16.51 -4.85 0.72
CA ALA A 123 -15.19 -4.76 0.12
C ALA A 123 -15.24 -4.03 -1.23
N LEU A 124 -14.22 -3.26 -1.55
CA LEU A 124 -14.11 -2.51 -2.81
C LEU A 124 -14.46 -3.35 -4.05
N PRO A 125 -13.94 -4.58 -4.24
CA PRO A 125 -14.31 -5.40 -5.40
C PRO A 125 -15.78 -5.83 -5.39
N GLU A 126 -16.40 -6.03 -4.22
CA GLU A 126 -17.84 -6.32 -4.15
C GLU A 126 -18.65 -5.16 -4.73
N VAL A 127 -18.31 -3.93 -4.36
CA VAL A 127 -19.01 -2.70 -4.80
C VAL A 127 -18.75 -2.42 -6.28
N LEU A 128 -17.51 -2.54 -6.73
CA LEU A 128 -17.14 -2.32 -8.14
C LEU A 128 -17.77 -3.35 -9.07
N ARG A 129 -17.79 -4.63 -8.67
CA ARG A 129 -18.46 -5.69 -9.44
C ARG A 129 -19.96 -5.45 -9.57
N ALA A 130 -20.62 -5.07 -8.48
CA ALA A 130 -22.03 -4.68 -8.52
C ALA A 130 -22.28 -3.45 -9.41
N GLY A 131 -21.29 -2.57 -9.50
CA GLY A 131 -21.29 -1.40 -10.39
C GLY A 131 -20.91 -1.70 -11.83
N GLY A 132 -20.69 -2.98 -12.21
CA GLY A 132 -20.47 -3.41 -13.59
C GLY A 132 -19.00 -3.44 -14.03
N TYR A 133 -18.06 -3.40 -13.10
CA TYR A 133 -16.64 -3.66 -13.37
C TYR A 133 -16.34 -5.15 -13.40
N HIS A 134 -15.41 -5.56 -14.25
CA HIS A 134 -14.66 -6.79 -14.02
C HIS A 134 -13.71 -6.62 -12.84
N THR A 135 -13.49 -7.66 -12.06
CA THR A 135 -12.69 -7.57 -10.83
C THR A 135 -11.69 -8.71 -10.75
N TYR A 136 -10.42 -8.37 -10.80
CA TYR A 136 -9.31 -9.32 -10.87
C TYR A 136 -8.35 -9.14 -9.69
N MET A 137 -7.83 -10.24 -9.16
CA MET A 137 -6.80 -10.22 -8.13
C MET A 137 -5.74 -11.27 -8.38
N THR A 138 -4.46 -10.86 -8.31
CA THR A 138 -3.33 -11.79 -8.20
C THR A 138 -2.41 -11.40 -7.05
N GLY A 139 -1.84 -12.40 -6.38
CA GLY A 139 -0.88 -12.21 -5.30
C GLY A 139 -1.45 -12.37 -3.89
N LYS A 140 -0.88 -11.67 -2.92
CA LYS A 140 -1.16 -11.82 -1.50
C LYS A 140 -2.55 -11.29 -1.11
N TRP A 141 -3.30 -12.13 -0.38
CA TRP A 141 -4.60 -11.76 0.19
C TRP A 141 -4.51 -11.30 1.65
N HIS A 142 -4.20 -12.21 2.55
CA HIS A 142 -4.00 -11.99 3.99
C HIS A 142 -5.20 -11.37 4.75
N LEU A 143 -6.43 -11.57 4.25
CA LEU A 143 -7.67 -11.02 4.84
C LEU A 143 -8.72 -12.09 5.16
N GLY A 144 -8.27 -13.32 5.40
CA GLY A 144 -9.08 -14.46 5.77
C GLY A 144 -8.75 -15.72 4.99
N HIS A 145 -9.11 -16.88 5.54
CA HIS A 145 -8.70 -18.20 5.04
C HIS A 145 -9.88 -19.11 4.66
N SER A 146 -11.10 -18.81 5.18
CA SER A 146 -12.30 -19.61 4.93
C SER A 146 -12.85 -19.40 3.53
N GLU A 147 -13.67 -20.32 3.06
CA GLU A 147 -14.35 -20.22 1.75
C GLU A 147 -15.17 -18.92 1.58
N GLU A 148 -15.65 -18.34 2.69
CA GLU A 148 -16.47 -17.14 2.70
C GLU A 148 -15.63 -15.84 2.74
N THR A 149 -14.37 -15.93 3.18
CA THR A 149 -13.49 -14.77 3.40
C THR A 149 -12.40 -14.62 2.34
N ILE A 150 -12.22 -15.60 1.45
CA ILE A 150 -11.28 -15.51 0.34
C ILE A 150 -11.74 -14.50 -0.74
N PRO A 151 -10.84 -13.95 -1.58
CA PRO A 151 -11.17 -12.89 -2.54
C PRO A 151 -12.31 -13.24 -3.48
N HIS A 152 -12.40 -14.49 -3.93
CA HIS A 152 -13.46 -14.94 -4.84
C HIS A 152 -14.86 -14.80 -4.21
N ALA A 153 -14.99 -15.04 -2.91
CA ALA A 153 -16.22 -14.80 -2.15
C ALA A 153 -16.43 -13.31 -1.80
N ARG A 154 -15.37 -12.52 -1.83
CA ARG A 154 -15.39 -11.09 -1.49
C ARG A 154 -15.35 -10.19 -2.73
N GLY A 155 -15.92 -10.65 -3.85
CA GLY A 155 -16.26 -9.85 -5.01
C GLY A 155 -15.28 -9.88 -6.18
N PHE A 156 -14.16 -10.59 -6.12
CA PHE A 156 -13.29 -10.78 -7.27
C PHE A 156 -13.79 -11.92 -8.17
N GLU A 157 -13.90 -11.66 -9.46
CA GLU A 157 -14.35 -12.64 -10.47
C GLU A 157 -13.26 -13.66 -10.81
N GLU A 158 -12.05 -13.15 -11.04
CA GLU A 158 -10.90 -13.98 -11.37
C GLU A 158 -9.79 -13.75 -10.33
N THR A 159 -9.25 -14.85 -9.80
CA THR A 159 -8.24 -14.78 -8.74
C THR A 159 -7.14 -15.83 -8.91
N PHE A 160 -5.90 -15.45 -8.64
CA PHE A 160 -4.80 -16.35 -8.31
C PHE A 160 -4.04 -15.77 -7.13
N ILE A 161 -4.23 -16.37 -5.95
CA ILE A 161 -3.83 -15.72 -4.70
C ILE A 161 -3.00 -16.63 -3.80
N LEU A 162 -2.05 -15.99 -3.09
CA LEU A 162 -1.47 -16.52 -1.87
C LEU A 162 -2.40 -16.15 -0.70
N VAL A 163 -2.90 -17.14 0.02
CA VAL A 163 -3.87 -16.92 1.12
C VAL A 163 -3.21 -16.35 2.37
N PRO A 164 -2.08 -16.92 2.91
CA PRO A 164 -1.41 -16.42 4.11
C PRO A 164 -0.62 -15.13 3.86
N GLY A 165 0.01 -14.65 4.92
CA GLY A 165 0.77 -13.40 4.94
C GLY A 165 2.07 -13.39 4.17
N GLY A 166 2.70 -14.54 3.93
CA GLY A 166 3.98 -14.65 3.23
C GLY A 166 4.49 -16.09 3.16
N GLY A 167 5.61 -16.27 2.51
CA GLY A 167 6.30 -17.53 2.34
C GLY A 167 7.22 -17.53 1.13
N SER A 168 7.77 -18.67 0.77
CA SER A 168 8.68 -18.80 -0.37
C SER A 168 8.10 -18.23 -1.65
N HIS A 169 8.91 -17.50 -2.40
CA HIS A 169 8.57 -16.97 -3.72
C HIS A 169 8.75 -18.02 -4.83
N TRP A 170 9.28 -19.20 -4.50
CA TRP A 170 9.48 -20.32 -5.40
C TRP A 170 8.38 -21.37 -5.29
N SER A 171 8.45 -22.42 -6.09
CA SER A 171 7.44 -23.49 -6.16
C SER A 171 7.42 -24.43 -4.96
N ASP A 172 8.36 -24.31 -4.03
CA ASP A 172 8.57 -25.25 -2.92
C ASP A 172 7.56 -25.15 -1.77
N LEU A 173 6.66 -24.14 -1.81
CA LEU A 173 5.58 -23.90 -0.83
C LEU A 173 6.06 -23.84 0.64
N LYS A 174 7.27 -23.38 0.90
CA LYS A 174 7.79 -23.23 2.26
C LYS A 174 7.20 -22.01 2.95
N PRO A 175 6.55 -22.16 4.12
CA PRO A 175 5.96 -21.04 4.85
C PRO A 175 7.01 -20.19 5.57
N VAL A 176 6.60 -19.02 6.08
CA VAL A 176 7.47 -18.19 6.94
C VAL A 176 7.75 -18.82 8.30
N SER A 177 6.91 -19.75 8.77
CA SER A 177 7.15 -20.51 10.00
C SER A 177 6.54 -21.91 9.89
N PRO A 178 7.03 -22.91 10.62
CA PRO A 178 6.58 -24.29 10.51
C PRO A 178 5.12 -24.52 10.96
N THR A 179 4.53 -23.56 11.67
CA THR A 179 3.13 -23.61 12.10
C THR A 179 2.14 -23.07 11.08
N GLN A 180 2.64 -22.43 10.01
CA GLN A 180 1.81 -21.91 8.92
C GLN A 180 1.73 -22.89 7.76
N THR A 181 0.66 -22.76 6.96
CA THR A 181 0.48 -23.52 5.73
C THR A 181 0.49 -22.59 4.55
N MET A 182 1.43 -22.79 3.62
CA MET A 182 1.40 -22.11 2.33
C MET A 182 0.24 -22.65 1.51
N MET A 183 -0.63 -21.77 1.06
CA MET A 183 -1.78 -22.12 0.28
C MET A 183 -1.99 -21.11 -0.84
N TYR A 184 -2.02 -21.62 -2.07
CA TYR A 184 -2.48 -20.86 -3.23
C TYR A 184 -3.89 -21.29 -3.62
N ARG A 185 -4.69 -20.33 -4.09
CA ARG A 185 -6.01 -20.60 -4.65
C ARG A 185 -6.19 -19.91 -5.99
N ARG A 186 -6.87 -20.60 -6.93
CA ARG A 186 -7.31 -20.01 -8.20
C ARG A 186 -8.82 -20.09 -8.27
N ASN A 187 -9.49 -18.95 -8.38
CA ASN A 187 -10.96 -18.84 -8.45
C ASN A 187 -11.65 -19.66 -7.32
N GLY A 188 -11.16 -19.49 -6.09
CA GLY A 188 -11.63 -20.19 -4.89
C GLY A 188 -11.09 -21.62 -4.69
N LYS A 189 -10.58 -22.29 -5.71
CA LYS A 189 -10.08 -23.67 -5.63
C LYS A 189 -8.62 -23.70 -5.18
N VAL A 190 -8.29 -24.66 -4.33
CA VAL A 190 -6.89 -24.89 -3.91
C VAL A 190 -6.05 -25.30 -5.12
N VAL A 191 -4.84 -24.74 -5.22
CA VAL A 191 -3.81 -25.13 -6.19
C VAL A 191 -2.91 -26.16 -5.52
N GLU A 192 -3.00 -27.41 -5.96
CA GLU A 192 -2.28 -28.54 -5.33
C GLU A 192 -0.77 -28.50 -5.57
N ALA A 193 -0.34 -27.98 -6.71
CA ALA A 193 1.08 -27.82 -7.04
C ALA A 193 1.31 -26.59 -7.92
N LEU A 194 2.42 -25.93 -7.71
CA LEU A 194 2.89 -24.83 -8.55
C LEU A 194 3.80 -25.37 -9.68
N PRO A 195 3.89 -24.68 -10.83
CA PRO A 195 4.86 -25.03 -11.88
C PRO A 195 6.29 -25.02 -11.35
N GLU A 196 7.17 -25.87 -11.89
CA GLU A 196 8.57 -25.95 -11.46
C GLU A 196 9.32 -24.61 -11.63
N ASP A 197 8.99 -23.84 -12.67
CA ASP A 197 9.55 -22.53 -12.96
C ASP A 197 8.80 -21.37 -12.28
N PHE A 198 7.95 -21.67 -11.31
CA PHE A 198 7.19 -20.67 -10.58
C PHE A 198 8.13 -19.71 -9.83
N TYR A 199 7.92 -18.43 -10.08
CA TYR A 199 8.43 -17.33 -9.24
C TYR A 199 7.28 -16.32 -9.06
N SER A 200 6.89 -16.06 -7.82
CA SER A 200 5.65 -15.40 -7.45
C SER A 200 5.40 -14.10 -8.22
N THR A 201 6.38 -13.19 -8.25
CA THR A 201 6.27 -11.86 -8.88
C THR A 201 5.96 -11.97 -10.37
N ARG A 202 6.65 -12.86 -11.10
CA ARG A 202 6.38 -13.13 -12.52
C ARG A 202 5.01 -13.76 -12.71
N TYR A 203 4.71 -14.79 -11.94
CA TYR A 203 3.48 -15.57 -12.12
C TYR A 203 2.22 -14.77 -11.83
N TYR A 204 2.26 -13.86 -10.83
CA TYR A 204 1.14 -12.94 -10.57
C TYR A 204 0.92 -12.00 -11.75
N THR A 205 1.99 -11.47 -12.32
CA THR A 205 1.92 -10.60 -13.50
C THR A 205 1.36 -11.34 -14.70
N ASP A 206 1.91 -12.52 -15.05
CA ASP A 206 1.46 -13.34 -16.18
C ASP A 206 -0.04 -13.67 -16.05
N THR A 207 -0.47 -14.02 -14.84
CA THR A 207 -1.88 -14.36 -14.58
C THR A 207 -2.79 -13.13 -14.66
N MET A 208 -2.34 -11.97 -14.16
CA MET A 208 -3.09 -10.71 -14.28
C MET A 208 -3.29 -10.30 -15.74
N LEU A 209 -2.24 -10.40 -16.54
CA LEU A 209 -2.32 -10.13 -17.98
C LEU A 209 -3.34 -11.06 -18.67
N GLN A 210 -3.35 -12.35 -18.34
CA GLN A 210 -4.34 -13.31 -18.85
C GLN A 210 -5.78 -12.94 -18.44
N PHE A 211 -5.99 -12.42 -17.23
CA PHE A 211 -7.33 -12.01 -16.78
C PHE A 211 -7.82 -10.79 -17.54
N ILE A 212 -6.95 -9.78 -17.75
CA ILE A 212 -7.30 -8.58 -18.52
C ILE A 212 -7.57 -8.96 -19.98
N GLU A 213 -6.73 -9.81 -20.60
CA GLU A 213 -6.85 -10.23 -22.00
C GLU A 213 -8.21 -10.87 -22.32
N ARG A 214 -8.78 -11.65 -21.38
CA ARG A 214 -10.03 -12.37 -21.62
C ARG A 214 -11.24 -11.47 -21.86
N ASN A 215 -11.27 -10.29 -21.25
CA ASN A 215 -12.47 -9.47 -21.19
C ASN A 215 -12.28 -8.04 -21.73
N HIS A 216 -11.06 -7.65 -22.16
CA HIS A 216 -10.80 -6.25 -22.56
C HIS A 216 -11.61 -5.75 -23.75
N GLU A 217 -12.17 -6.65 -24.58
CA GLU A 217 -12.98 -6.32 -25.76
C GLU A 217 -14.48 -6.24 -25.48
N ASP A 218 -14.98 -6.58 -24.27
CA ASP A 218 -16.42 -6.60 -23.98
C ASP A 218 -17.01 -5.22 -23.61
N GLY A 219 -16.16 -4.20 -23.55
CA GLY A 219 -16.54 -2.81 -23.31
C GLY A 219 -16.81 -2.47 -21.85
N LYS A 220 -16.58 -3.39 -20.90
CA LYS A 220 -16.66 -3.10 -19.47
C LYS A 220 -15.30 -2.70 -18.92
N PRO A 221 -15.25 -1.73 -17.99
CA PRO A 221 -14.02 -1.42 -17.29
C PRO A 221 -13.62 -2.53 -16.32
N PHE A 222 -12.34 -2.60 -15.96
CA PHE A 222 -11.84 -3.54 -14.99
C PHE A 222 -11.23 -2.84 -13.75
N PHE A 223 -11.29 -3.53 -12.63
CA PHE A 223 -10.49 -3.31 -11.42
C PHE A 223 -9.51 -4.47 -11.27
N ALA A 224 -8.24 -4.18 -11.44
CA ALA A 224 -7.14 -5.14 -11.30
C ALA A 224 -6.36 -4.82 -10.02
N TYR A 225 -6.39 -5.73 -9.04
CA TYR A 225 -5.62 -5.66 -7.80
C TYR A 225 -4.41 -6.58 -7.90
N LEU A 226 -3.26 -6.00 -8.28
CA LEU A 226 -1.98 -6.68 -8.41
C LEU A 226 -1.21 -6.53 -7.10
N SER A 227 -1.33 -7.52 -6.24
CA SER A 227 -0.86 -7.53 -4.87
C SER A 227 0.40 -8.38 -4.75
N TYR A 228 1.55 -7.81 -5.09
CA TYR A 228 2.83 -8.52 -4.99
C TYR A 228 3.11 -8.94 -3.55
N THR A 229 3.81 -10.08 -3.39
CA THR A 229 4.42 -10.48 -2.11
C THR A 229 5.85 -9.90 -2.02
N ALA A 230 6.42 -9.44 -3.14
CA ALA A 230 7.74 -8.80 -3.15
C ALA A 230 7.64 -7.37 -2.58
N PRO A 231 8.68 -6.93 -1.83
CA PRO A 231 9.89 -7.62 -1.42
C PRO A 231 9.84 -8.26 -0.02
N HIS A 232 8.68 -8.77 0.44
CA HIS A 232 8.53 -9.46 1.74
C HIS A 232 9.44 -10.70 1.86
N ASP A 233 9.97 -10.95 3.03
CA ASP A 233 10.78 -12.15 3.33
C ASP A 233 9.94 -13.46 3.34
N PRO A 234 10.60 -14.62 3.18
CA PRO A 234 12.01 -14.80 2.90
C PRO A 234 12.41 -14.19 1.55
N LEU A 235 13.53 -13.47 1.54
CA LEU A 235 13.98 -12.76 0.33
C LEU A 235 14.43 -13.76 -0.74
N HIS A 236 13.83 -13.66 -1.91
CA HIS A 236 14.12 -14.51 -3.05
C HIS A 236 14.10 -13.71 -4.35
N ALA A 237 15.13 -13.88 -5.20
CA ALA A 237 15.16 -13.27 -6.51
C ALA A 237 15.89 -14.18 -7.52
N PRO A 238 15.62 -14.04 -8.84
CA PRO A 238 16.41 -14.70 -9.86
C PRO A 238 17.89 -14.29 -9.79
N ARG A 239 18.80 -15.25 -9.96
CA ARG A 239 20.25 -15.08 -9.81
C ARG A 239 20.79 -13.89 -10.60
N GLU A 240 20.34 -13.73 -11.82
CA GLU A 240 20.79 -12.65 -12.71
C GLU A 240 20.43 -11.25 -12.18
N TYR A 241 19.37 -11.12 -11.39
CA TYR A 241 19.00 -9.86 -10.73
C TYR A 241 19.85 -9.63 -9.47
N ILE A 242 20.09 -10.67 -8.67
CA ILE A 242 21.00 -10.57 -7.51
C ILE A 242 22.40 -10.12 -7.97
N ASP A 243 22.89 -10.70 -9.05
CA ASP A 243 24.23 -10.40 -9.58
C ASP A 243 24.38 -8.95 -10.11
N LYS A 244 23.27 -8.26 -10.53
CA LYS A 244 23.28 -6.82 -10.85
C LYS A 244 23.68 -5.94 -9.65
N TYR A 245 23.39 -6.39 -8.44
CA TYR A 245 23.62 -5.63 -7.20
C TYR A 245 24.88 -6.04 -6.45
N LYS A 246 25.62 -7.04 -6.95
CA LYS A 246 26.81 -7.54 -6.30
C LYS A 246 27.79 -6.44 -5.89
N GLY A 247 28.07 -6.33 -4.59
CA GLY A 247 29.01 -5.38 -4.01
C GLY A 247 28.47 -3.95 -3.83
N LYS A 248 27.23 -3.65 -4.22
CA LYS A 248 26.64 -2.31 -4.09
C LYS A 248 26.37 -1.88 -2.65
N TYR A 249 26.26 -2.83 -1.74
CA TYR A 249 25.89 -2.58 -0.34
C TYR A 249 27.04 -2.84 0.65
N ASN A 250 28.27 -2.98 0.15
CA ASN A 250 29.44 -3.25 0.99
C ASN A 250 29.78 -2.11 1.96
N GLU A 251 29.34 -0.86 1.69
CA GLU A 251 29.53 0.29 2.58
C GLU A 251 28.54 0.32 3.76
N GLY A 252 27.50 -0.52 3.69
CA GLY A 252 26.58 -0.78 4.79
C GLY A 252 25.44 0.21 4.95
N TRP A 253 24.58 -0.11 5.91
CA TRP A 253 23.35 0.63 6.15
C TRP A 253 23.54 2.05 6.68
N ASP A 254 24.59 2.33 7.47
CA ASP A 254 24.84 3.68 7.99
C ASP A 254 25.14 4.66 6.83
N VAL A 255 25.96 4.23 5.87
CA VAL A 255 26.29 5.02 4.66
C VAL A 255 25.07 5.13 3.75
N LEU A 256 24.38 4.02 3.47
CA LEU A 256 23.20 4.05 2.62
C LEU A 256 22.12 4.98 3.17
N ARG A 257 21.88 4.92 4.49
CA ARG A 257 20.90 5.77 5.18
C ARG A 257 21.22 7.26 5.00
N ALA A 258 22.48 7.63 5.15
CA ALA A 258 22.93 9.02 4.95
C ALA A 258 22.77 9.46 3.49
N VAL A 259 23.10 8.60 2.52
CA VAL A 259 22.93 8.86 1.08
C VAL A 259 21.45 9.07 0.74
N ARG A 260 20.56 8.20 1.20
CA ARG A 260 19.11 8.29 0.97
C ARG A 260 18.51 9.55 1.62
N LEU A 261 18.93 9.87 2.84
CA LEU A 261 18.55 11.13 3.49
C LEU A 261 18.90 12.35 2.65
N GLN A 262 20.13 12.40 2.13
CA GLN A 262 20.57 13.51 1.29
C GLN A 262 19.76 13.60 0.00
N ARG A 263 19.46 12.46 -0.65
CA ARG A 263 18.62 12.42 -1.86
C ARG A 263 17.20 12.90 -1.61
N LEU A 264 16.58 12.54 -0.47
CA LEU A 264 15.26 13.04 -0.09
C LEU A 264 15.26 14.58 0.07
N LYS A 265 16.34 15.14 0.64
CA LYS A 265 16.56 16.60 0.74
C LYS A 265 16.75 17.25 -0.63
N ASP A 266 17.53 16.64 -1.51
CA ASP A 266 17.80 17.14 -2.87
C ASP A 266 16.57 17.12 -3.76
N LEU A 267 15.72 16.11 -3.62
CA LEU A 267 14.42 16.00 -4.29
C LEU A 267 13.37 16.96 -3.71
N GLY A 268 13.63 17.58 -2.56
CA GLY A 268 12.65 18.45 -1.89
C GLY A 268 11.49 17.69 -1.23
N ILE A 269 11.63 16.37 -1.03
CA ILE A 269 10.65 15.55 -0.32
C ILE A 269 10.61 15.89 1.15
N ILE A 270 11.77 16.20 1.73
CA ILE A 270 11.94 16.67 3.11
C ILE A 270 12.72 17.98 3.15
N GLY A 271 12.59 18.72 4.24
CA GLY A 271 13.36 19.96 4.48
C GLY A 271 14.87 19.69 4.56
N LYS A 272 15.69 20.68 4.18
CA LYS A 272 17.15 20.56 4.21
C LYS A 272 17.72 20.36 5.61
N ASP A 273 17.04 20.90 6.62
CA ASP A 273 17.46 20.85 8.03
C ASP A 273 16.88 19.65 8.80
N VAL A 274 16.20 18.74 8.11
CA VAL A 274 15.66 17.52 8.73
C VAL A 274 16.80 16.64 9.22
N GLU A 275 16.73 16.27 10.50
CA GLU A 275 17.62 15.28 11.11
C GLU A 275 16.93 13.90 11.09
N PRO A 276 17.67 12.83 10.80
CA PRO A 276 17.14 11.48 10.85
C PRO A 276 17.03 11.00 12.30
N PHE A 277 16.06 10.15 12.60
CA PHE A 277 16.03 9.43 13.88
C PHE A 277 17.38 8.70 14.09
N PRO A 278 17.98 8.69 15.26
CA PRO A 278 19.23 7.99 15.51
C PRO A 278 19.17 6.50 15.17
N ARG A 279 20.32 5.87 14.86
CA ARG A 279 20.37 4.41 14.74
C ARG A 279 19.89 3.78 16.06
N LEU A 280 19.01 2.77 15.96
CA LEU A 280 18.51 2.05 17.12
C LEU A 280 19.67 1.44 17.92
N ALA A 281 19.59 1.49 19.25
CA ALA A 281 20.64 0.97 20.12
C ALA A 281 20.85 -0.56 19.97
N SER A 282 19.82 -1.29 19.52
CA SER A 282 19.89 -2.73 19.21
C SER A 282 20.57 -3.02 17.86
N VAL A 283 20.75 -2.03 16.99
CA VAL A 283 21.40 -2.21 15.69
C VAL A 283 22.88 -1.89 15.81
N LYS A 284 23.74 -2.88 15.54
CA LYS A 284 25.20 -2.66 15.50
C LYS A 284 25.56 -1.59 14.48
N ALA A 285 26.59 -0.79 14.74
CA ALA A 285 27.22 -0.01 13.69
C ALA A 285 27.81 -0.95 12.63
N TRP A 286 27.76 -0.56 11.37
CA TRP A 286 28.31 -1.39 10.30
C TRP A 286 29.79 -1.75 10.54
N ASP A 287 30.58 -0.77 11.02
CA ASP A 287 31.99 -0.95 11.31
C ASP A 287 32.29 -1.86 12.51
N ASP A 288 31.30 -2.09 13.40
CA ASP A 288 31.42 -2.97 14.56
C ASP A 288 31.09 -4.43 14.22
N MET A 289 30.67 -4.72 12.97
CA MET A 289 30.37 -6.07 12.51
C MET A 289 31.64 -6.78 12.03
N SER A 290 31.65 -8.12 12.18
CA SER A 290 32.68 -8.96 11.56
C SER A 290 32.58 -8.94 10.03
N ASP A 291 33.64 -9.36 9.33
CA ASP A 291 33.66 -9.45 7.88
C ASP A 291 32.55 -10.38 7.34
N ASP A 292 32.31 -11.51 8.01
CA ASP A 292 31.26 -12.46 7.63
C ASP A 292 29.86 -11.89 7.84
N GLU A 293 29.63 -11.17 8.96
CA GLU A 293 28.36 -10.49 9.22
C GLU A 293 28.09 -9.44 8.13
N ARG A 294 29.08 -8.59 7.80
CA ARG A 294 28.96 -7.59 6.74
C ARG A 294 28.69 -8.21 5.37
N LEU A 295 29.42 -9.28 5.03
CA LEU A 295 29.27 -9.94 3.75
C LEU A 295 27.87 -10.54 3.58
N ASN A 296 27.35 -11.20 4.61
CA ASN A 296 26.01 -11.76 4.59
C ASN A 296 24.93 -10.66 4.54
N ALA A 297 25.04 -9.63 5.39
CA ALA A 297 24.09 -8.53 5.41
C ALA A 297 24.07 -7.75 4.08
N ALA A 298 25.25 -7.51 3.47
CA ALA A 298 25.32 -6.89 2.14
C ALA A 298 24.61 -7.75 1.08
N ARG A 299 24.81 -9.08 1.11
CA ARG A 299 24.14 -10.02 0.22
C ARG A 299 22.62 -10.00 0.40
N ASP A 300 22.12 -9.92 1.65
CA ASP A 300 20.68 -9.85 1.89
C ASP A 300 20.06 -8.60 1.28
N MET A 301 20.72 -7.44 1.38
CA MET A 301 20.26 -6.22 0.72
C MET A 301 20.39 -6.29 -0.81
N GLU A 302 21.39 -7.00 -1.37
CA GLU A 302 21.48 -7.27 -2.81
C GLU A 302 20.28 -8.08 -3.30
N VAL A 303 19.83 -9.08 -2.53
CA VAL A 303 18.64 -9.87 -2.84
C VAL A 303 17.38 -9.02 -2.77
N TYR A 304 17.22 -8.22 -1.72
CA TYR A 304 16.10 -7.29 -1.58
C TYR A 304 16.00 -6.32 -2.77
N ALA A 305 17.12 -5.69 -3.12
CA ALA A 305 17.19 -4.79 -4.27
C ALA A 305 16.84 -5.49 -5.60
N ALA A 306 17.29 -6.74 -5.75
CA ALA A 306 16.96 -7.59 -6.90
C ALA A 306 15.45 -7.89 -6.99
N MET A 307 14.77 -8.11 -5.85
CA MET A 307 13.31 -8.30 -5.81
C MET A 307 12.56 -7.04 -6.26
N VAL A 308 13.00 -5.86 -5.82
CA VAL A 308 12.39 -4.58 -6.18
C VAL A 308 12.60 -4.26 -7.66
N ASP A 309 13.83 -4.42 -8.18
CA ASP A 309 14.17 -4.24 -9.63
C ASP A 309 13.32 -5.19 -10.50
N TYR A 310 13.23 -6.47 -10.09
CA TYR A 310 12.43 -7.44 -10.82
C TYR A 310 10.93 -7.10 -10.79
N MET A 311 10.42 -6.62 -9.67
CA MET A 311 9.02 -6.17 -9.55
C MET A 311 8.75 -4.99 -10.47
N ASP A 312 9.64 -4.01 -10.55
CA ASP A 312 9.51 -2.86 -11.47
C ASP A 312 9.47 -3.30 -12.93
N GLU A 313 10.29 -4.29 -13.32
CA GLU A 313 10.23 -4.87 -14.67
C GLU A 313 8.91 -5.60 -14.95
N GLN A 314 8.36 -6.30 -13.95
CA GLN A 314 7.06 -6.93 -14.11
C GLN A 314 5.91 -5.91 -14.21
N ILE A 315 5.98 -4.80 -13.47
CA ILE A 315 5.04 -3.67 -13.61
C ILE A 315 5.14 -3.06 -15.01
N LYS A 316 6.35 -2.94 -15.56
CA LYS A 316 6.56 -2.48 -16.95
C LYS A 316 5.78 -3.34 -17.95
N ARG A 317 5.80 -4.66 -17.80
CA ARG A 317 5.06 -5.57 -18.68
C ARG A 317 3.55 -5.29 -18.66
N VAL A 318 2.99 -4.98 -17.48
CA VAL A 318 1.57 -4.58 -17.36
C VAL A 318 1.31 -3.27 -18.08
N PHE A 319 2.17 -2.27 -17.90
CA PHE A 319 2.03 -0.97 -18.59
C PHE A 319 2.16 -1.10 -20.10
N ASP A 320 3.11 -1.90 -20.58
CA ASP A 320 3.32 -2.12 -22.01
C ASP A 320 2.10 -2.82 -22.63
N TYR A 321 1.53 -3.81 -21.95
CA TYR A 321 0.32 -4.47 -22.41
C TYR A 321 -0.90 -3.52 -22.43
N LEU A 322 -1.09 -2.69 -21.42
CA LEU A 322 -2.16 -1.68 -21.41
C LEU A 322 -1.99 -0.66 -22.56
N LYS A 323 -0.75 -0.32 -22.94
CA LYS A 323 -0.46 0.52 -24.11
C LYS A 323 -0.78 -0.22 -25.41
N GLU A 324 -0.43 -1.49 -25.53
CA GLU A 324 -0.70 -2.34 -26.68
C GLU A 324 -2.19 -2.45 -26.99
N ILE A 325 -3.03 -2.65 -25.96
CA ILE A 325 -4.48 -2.71 -26.10
C ILE A 325 -5.17 -1.32 -26.09
N GLY A 326 -4.41 -0.23 -26.02
CA GLY A 326 -4.94 1.16 -26.05
C GLY A 326 -5.61 1.64 -24.77
N GLU A 327 -5.49 0.91 -23.63
CA GLU A 327 -6.19 1.20 -22.38
C GLU A 327 -5.31 1.94 -21.35
N TYR A 328 -4.02 2.16 -21.61
CA TYR A 328 -3.11 2.80 -20.63
C TYR A 328 -3.58 4.19 -20.21
N ASP A 329 -4.02 5.01 -21.17
CA ASP A 329 -4.50 6.37 -20.89
C ASP A 329 -5.91 6.38 -20.26
N ASN A 330 -6.70 5.32 -20.46
CA ASN A 330 -8.02 5.14 -19.84
C ASN A 330 -7.93 4.40 -18.49
N THR A 331 -6.74 4.24 -17.91
CA THR A 331 -6.52 3.51 -16.66
C THR A 331 -6.02 4.44 -15.56
N MET A 332 -6.69 4.46 -14.38
CA MET A 332 -6.09 4.96 -13.14
C MET A 332 -5.10 3.92 -12.64
N ILE A 333 -3.85 4.32 -12.48
CA ILE A 333 -2.78 3.46 -11.96
C ILE A 333 -2.36 4.00 -10.59
N ILE A 334 -2.45 3.16 -9.55
CA ILE A 334 -2.01 3.46 -8.19
C ILE A 334 -0.94 2.45 -7.79
N PHE A 335 0.20 2.95 -7.28
CA PHE A 335 1.26 2.14 -6.68
C PHE A 335 1.48 2.57 -5.23
N ILE A 336 1.50 1.59 -4.30
CA ILE A 336 1.76 1.80 -2.88
C ILE A 336 2.57 0.64 -2.27
N SER A 337 3.15 0.86 -1.07
CA SER A 337 3.50 -0.21 -0.14
C SER A 337 2.44 -0.33 0.95
N ASP A 338 2.24 -1.53 1.49
CA ASP A 338 1.23 -1.76 2.55
C ASP A 338 1.71 -1.44 3.97
N ASN A 339 3.00 -1.31 4.21
CA ASN A 339 3.61 -0.81 5.45
C ASN A 339 5.06 -0.39 5.18
N GLY A 340 5.76 0.08 6.21
CA GLY A 340 7.19 0.32 6.12
C GLY A 340 8.00 -0.96 5.94
N ALA A 341 9.31 -0.81 5.63
CA ALA A 341 10.23 -1.93 5.45
C ALA A 341 10.23 -2.88 6.66
N ASN A 342 10.40 -4.18 6.41
CA ASN A 342 10.48 -5.16 7.49
C ASN A 342 11.87 -5.18 8.13
N GLY A 343 11.92 -4.90 9.44
CA GLY A 343 13.13 -5.00 10.24
C GLY A 343 13.11 -6.16 11.25
N ALA A 344 12.08 -7.02 11.20
CA ALA A 344 11.98 -8.15 12.10
C ALA A 344 13.03 -9.21 11.78
N LEU A 345 13.52 -9.88 12.81
CA LEU A 345 14.35 -11.07 12.65
C LEU A 345 13.46 -12.29 12.37
N PRO A 346 14.01 -13.38 11.79
CA PRO A 346 13.23 -14.59 11.47
C PRO A 346 12.51 -15.17 12.69
N THR A 347 13.11 -15.08 13.86
CA THR A 347 12.57 -15.55 15.14
C THR A 347 11.31 -14.80 15.59
N ALA A 348 10.98 -13.67 14.96
CA ALA A 348 9.81 -12.88 15.29
C ALA A 348 8.50 -13.43 14.73
N TYR A 349 8.55 -14.40 13.82
CA TYR A 349 7.33 -15.01 13.28
C TYR A 349 6.72 -16.01 14.27
N PRO A 350 5.40 -15.98 14.49
CA PRO A 350 4.73 -16.91 15.40
C PRO A 350 5.01 -18.36 15.04
N GLY A 351 5.41 -19.15 16.03
CA GLY A 351 5.71 -20.57 15.86
C GLY A 351 7.04 -20.87 15.16
N GLN A 352 7.89 -19.88 14.93
CA GLN A 352 9.22 -20.08 14.36
C GLN A 352 10.13 -20.86 15.31
N THR A 353 10.99 -21.70 14.75
CA THR A 353 11.96 -22.51 15.49
C THR A 353 13.34 -22.45 14.87
N ASP A 354 14.38 -22.55 15.71
CA ASP A 354 15.77 -22.66 15.25
C ASP A 354 16.00 -23.89 14.35
N GLU A 355 15.28 -24.98 14.60
CA GLU A 355 15.38 -26.19 13.79
C GLU A 355 14.90 -25.92 12.37
N TYR A 356 13.76 -25.23 12.23
CA TYR A 356 13.23 -24.85 10.93
C TYR A 356 14.19 -23.92 10.18
N LEU A 357 14.71 -22.88 10.84
CA LEU A 357 15.68 -21.95 10.22
C LEU A 357 16.97 -22.65 9.79
N ARG A 358 17.46 -23.61 10.58
CA ARG A 358 18.65 -24.41 10.24
C ARG A 358 18.43 -25.42 9.12
N SER A 359 17.17 -25.67 8.71
CA SER A 359 16.87 -26.55 7.59
C SER A 359 17.14 -25.93 6.22
N PHE A 360 17.37 -24.60 6.17
CA PHE A 360 17.65 -23.86 4.95
C PHE A 360 19.16 -23.75 4.68
N ASP A 361 19.53 -23.70 3.41
CA ASP A 361 20.89 -23.39 2.97
C ASP A 361 21.04 -21.88 2.80
N ASN A 362 21.51 -21.21 3.85
CA ASN A 362 21.78 -19.78 3.86
C ASN A 362 23.27 -19.47 3.60
N SER A 363 24.02 -20.38 2.94
CA SER A 363 25.36 -20.10 2.45
C SER A 363 25.34 -18.87 1.52
N LEU A 364 26.45 -18.12 1.47
CA LEU A 364 26.54 -16.87 0.72
C LEU A 364 26.11 -17.04 -0.74
N ASP A 365 26.48 -18.15 -1.37
CA ASP A 365 26.15 -18.42 -2.78
C ASP A 365 24.69 -18.80 -2.99
N ASN A 366 23.99 -19.31 -1.95
CA ASN A 366 22.60 -19.72 -2.06
C ASN A 366 21.61 -18.68 -1.51
N ARG A 367 22.09 -17.62 -0.84
CA ARG A 367 21.21 -16.56 -0.31
C ARG A 367 20.35 -15.94 -1.41
N GLY A 368 19.04 -15.94 -1.20
CA GLY A 368 18.04 -15.44 -2.15
C GLY A 368 17.58 -16.42 -3.22
N LEU A 369 18.11 -17.64 -3.24
CA LEU A 369 17.75 -18.71 -4.17
C LEU A 369 16.82 -19.75 -3.51
N PRO A 370 16.28 -20.71 -4.29
CA PRO A 370 15.49 -21.79 -3.71
C PRO A 370 16.17 -22.45 -2.51
N ASN A 371 15.39 -22.77 -1.49
CA ASN A 371 15.88 -23.38 -0.25
C ASN A 371 16.75 -22.45 0.64
N SER A 372 16.69 -21.13 0.45
CA SER A 372 17.23 -20.16 1.42
C SER A 372 16.11 -19.53 2.25
N TYR A 373 16.47 -18.96 3.40
CA TYR A 373 15.59 -18.16 4.23
C TYR A 373 16.39 -16.99 4.81
N VAL A 374 16.27 -15.84 4.19
CA VAL A 374 17.00 -14.63 4.56
C VAL A 374 16.07 -13.42 4.60
N GLU A 375 16.43 -12.41 5.38
CA GLU A 375 15.72 -11.13 5.52
C GLU A 375 16.71 -9.98 5.61
N THR A 376 16.24 -8.75 5.47
CA THR A 376 17.10 -7.55 5.57
C THR A 376 17.52 -7.26 7.01
N GLY A 377 16.65 -7.49 7.97
CA GLY A 377 16.87 -7.12 9.37
C GLY A 377 16.79 -5.61 9.65
N PRO A 378 16.95 -5.22 10.94
CA PRO A 378 16.62 -3.86 11.38
C PRO A 378 17.58 -2.77 10.85
N GLY A 379 18.83 -3.11 10.54
CA GLY A 379 19.80 -2.14 10.00
C GLY A 379 19.40 -1.61 8.64
N TRP A 380 19.11 -2.50 7.70
CA TRP A 380 18.64 -2.13 6.36
C TRP A 380 17.22 -1.54 6.40
N ALA A 381 16.33 -2.07 7.25
CA ALA A 381 14.98 -1.50 7.40
C ALA A 381 15.04 -0.03 7.83
N GLN A 382 15.91 0.36 8.78
CA GLN A 382 16.10 1.76 9.12
C GLN A 382 16.67 2.59 7.96
N ALA A 383 17.54 2.02 7.13
CA ALA A 383 18.04 2.71 5.94
C ALA A 383 16.90 2.93 4.91
N SER A 384 16.06 1.92 4.72
CA SER A 384 14.88 1.95 3.83
C SER A 384 13.80 2.93 4.30
N MET A 385 13.72 3.22 5.60
CA MET A 385 12.76 4.15 6.20
C MET A 385 13.35 5.53 6.53
N SER A 386 14.53 5.88 6.00
CA SER A 386 15.12 7.22 6.22
C SER A 386 14.13 8.34 5.86
N PRO A 387 13.99 9.41 6.69
CA PRO A 387 14.67 9.71 7.97
C PRO A 387 13.96 9.14 9.21
N SER A 388 12.89 8.38 9.04
CA SER A 388 11.88 8.04 10.03
C SER A 388 12.39 7.17 11.18
N ARG A 389 11.68 7.23 12.32
CA ARG A 389 11.84 6.36 13.47
C ARG A 389 11.20 5.00 13.19
N MET A 390 11.86 3.90 13.58
CA MET A 390 11.37 2.52 13.47
C MET A 390 11.11 2.07 12.02
N PHE A 391 10.29 1.02 11.87
CA PHE A 391 9.94 0.32 10.65
C PHE A 391 8.64 -0.48 10.87
N LYS A 392 8.26 -1.42 9.99
CA LYS A 392 7.07 -2.29 10.09
C LYS A 392 6.80 -2.75 11.54
N ALA A 393 5.55 -2.89 11.90
CA ALA A 393 4.97 -3.22 13.20
C ALA A 393 4.88 -2.04 14.19
N PHE A 394 5.52 -0.90 13.94
CA PHE A 394 5.51 0.26 14.83
C PHE A 394 4.62 1.38 14.31
N THR A 395 3.90 2.06 15.22
CA THR A 395 3.06 3.23 14.89
C THR A 395 3.87 4.54 14.74
N ALA A 396 5.21 4.46 14.89
CA ALA A 396 6.13 5.51 14.47
C ALA A 396 6.16 5.66 12.94
N GLU A 397 6.63 6.82 12.43
CA GLU A 397 6.62 7.14 10.99
C GLU A 397 7.23 6.03 10.11
N GLY A 398 8.28 5.36 10.58
CA GLY A 398 8.91 4.28 9.81
C GLY A 398 8.04 3.04 9.61
N GLY A 399 7.04 2.82 10.45
CA GLY A 399 6.11 1.70 10.25
C GLY A 399 4.91 2.03 9.39
N ILE A 400 4.52 3.31 9.31
CA ILE A 400 3.25 3.74 8.72
C ILE A 400 3.38 4.64 7.49
N LYS A 401 4.57 5.18 7.20
CA LYS A 401 4.80 6.01 6.03
C LYS A 401 5.24 5.17 4.85
N ALA A 402 4.54 5.29 3.73
CA ALA A 402 4.77 4.46 2.55
C ALA A 402 4.88 5.31 1.27
N PRO A 403 5.56 4.81 0.22
CA PRO A 403 5.55 5.47 -1.08
C PRO A 403 4.16 5.40 -1.70
N PHE A 404 3.76 6.49 -2.37
CA PHE A 404 2.51 6.56 -3.13
C PHE A 404 2.71 7.28 -4.45
N LEU A 405 2.36 6.59 -5.54
CA LEU A 405 2.35 7.14 -6.88
C LEU A 405 0.96 6.91 -7.50
N VAL A 406 0.42 7.92 -8.19
CA VAL A 406 -0.84 7.78 -8.92
C VAL A 406 -0.81 8.48 -10.26
N LYS A 407 -1.23 7.77 -11.31
CA LYS A 407 -1.55 8.33 -12.62
C LYS A 407 -3.07 8.24 -12.80
N PRO A 408 -3.80 9.36 -12.80
CA PRO A 408 -5.22 9.34 -13.13
C PRO A 408 -5.44 9.00 -14.60
N PRO A 409 -6.68 8.65 -15.01
CA PRO A 409 -7.03 8.50 -16.41
C PRO A 409 -6.78 9.80 -17.18
N GLY A 410 -6.31 9.67 -18.41
CA GLY A 410 -5.88 10.80 -19.20
C GLY A 410 -4.48 11.30 -18.83
N ARG A 411 -4.17 12.53 -19.24
CA ARG A 411 -2.89 13.16 -18.99
C ARG A 411 -3.05 14.29 -17.98
N LEU A 412 -2.29 14.28 -16.89
CA LEU A 412 -2.18 15.45 -16.04
C LEU A 412 -1.44 16.55 -16.80
N ALA A 413 -2.00 17.77 -16.78
CA ALA A 413 -1.35 18.92 -17.39
C ALA A 413 0.03 19.20 -16.76
N ASP A 414 0.13 18.98 -15.45
CA ASP A 414 1.33 19.17 -14.63
C ASP A 414 1.82 17.82 -14.09
N GLY A 415 2.01 16.81 -14.94
CA GLY A 415 2.58 15.52 -14.55
C GLY A 415 3.95 15.70 -13.90
N GLY A 416 4.32 14.78 -13.00
CA GLY A 416 5.56 14.84 -12.23
C GLY A 416 5.52 15.78 -11.02
N THR A 417 4.32 16.17 -10.56
CA THR A 417 4.17 17.02 -9.37
C THR A 417 4.20 16.20 -8.08
N MET A 418 4.72 16.84 -7.01
CA MET A 418 4.69 16.29 -5.66
C MET A 418 3.62 17.01 -4.82
N ASN A 419 2.99 16.25 -3.93
CA ASN A 419 2.11 16.81 -2.91
C ASN A 419 2.52 16.28 -1.53
N HIS A 420 2.72 17.21 -0.58
CA HIS A 420 3.22 16.91 0.77
C HIS A 420 2.12 16.86 1.83
N SER A 421 0.85 16.97 1.42
CA SER A 421 -0.27 16.90 2.36
C SER A 421 -0.43 15.48 2.89
N LEU A 422 -0.86 15.36 4.15
CA LEU A 422 -1.20 14.08 4.74
C LEU A 422 -2.31 13.42 3.93
N PHE A 423 -2.11 12.16 3.58
CA PHE A 423 -3.06 11.31 2.87
C PHE A 423 -3.04 9.91 3.50
N HIS A 424 -4.20 9.30 3.68
CA HIS A 424 -4.31 8.02 4.39
C HIS A 424 -4.92 6.94 3.50
N VAL A 425 -4.48 5.70 3.67
CA VAL A 425 -4.93 4.54 2.88
C VAL A 425 -6.45 4.32 2.89
N ARG A 426 -7.16 4.75 3.94
CA ARG A 426 -8.64 4.67 4.02
C ARG A 426 -9.36 5.48 2.94
N ASP A 427 -8.67 6.47 2.33
CA ASP A 427 -9.25 7.38 1.35
C ASP A 427 -9.17 6.84 -0.09
N ILE A 428 -8.45 5.72 -0.29
CA ILE A 428 -8.29 5.10 -1.63
C ILE A 428 -9.63 4.52 -2.12
N MET A 429 -10.33 3.72 -1.30
CA MET A 429 -11.62 3.14 -1.72
C MET A 429 -12.65 4.21 -2.10
N PRO A 430 -12.98 5.23 -1.28
CA PRO A 430 -13.94 6.25 -1.68
C PRO A 430 -13.49 7.05 -2.91
N THR A 431 -12.17 7.24 -3.12
CA THR A 431 -11.64 7.90 -4.32
C THR A 431 -11.85 7.07 -5.59
N ILE A 432 -11.63 5.76 -5.50
CA ILE A 432 -11.88 4.83 -6.60
C ILE A 432 -13.39 4.78 -6.94
N LEU A 433 -14.26 4.72 -5.93
CA LEU A 433 -15.71 4.70 -6.16
C LEU A 433 -16.23 6.01 -6.76
N ASP A 434 -15.69 7.16 -6.33
CA ASP A 434 -16.00 8.47 -6.90
C ASP A 434 -15.57 8.55 -8.39
N LEU A 435 -14.36 8.07 -8.72
CA LEU A 435 -13.90 7.95 -10.10
C LEU A 435 -14.83 7.06 -10.95
N ALA A 436 -15.25 5.94 -10.38
CA ALA A 436 -16.13 4.98 -11.04
C ALA A 436 -17.59 5.48 -11.16
N GLY A 437 -17.96 6.55 -10.45
CA GLY A 437 -19.34 7.04 -10.36
C GLY A 437 -20.27 6.06 -9.64
N ILE A 438 -19.74 5.33 -8.65
CA ILE A 438 -20.48 4.30 -7.90
C ILE A 438 -20.61 4.75 -6.44
N ASN A 439 -21.86 4.76 -5.94
CA ASN A 439 -22.14 5.09 -4.56
C ASN A 439 -21.98 3.85 -3.66
N HIS A 440 -21.36 4.04 -2.50
CA HIS A 440 -21.39 3.05 -1.43
C HIS A 440 -22.78 3.04 -0.78
N SER A 441 -23.37 1.85 -0.63
CA SER A 441 -24.65 1.66 0.05
C SER A 441 -24.44 1.20 1.49
N GLU A 442 -25.37 1.56 2.40
CA GLU A 442 -25.43 1.02 3.76
C GLU A 442 -26.03 -0.40 3.82
N GLU A 443 -26.53 -0.90 2.69
CA GLU A 443 -26.98 -2.28 2.51
C GLU A 443 -26.32 -2.86 1.26
N PHE A 444 -25.68 -4.01 1.41
CA PHE A 444 -24.99 -4.71 0.33
C PHE A 444 -25.21 -6.22 0.42
N ASN A 445 -25.68 -6.85 -0.68
CA ASN A 445 -25.97 -8.27 -0.74
C ASN A 445 -26.88 -8.77 0.41
N GLY A 446 -27.89 -7.97 0.79
CA GLY A 446 -28.85 -8.29 1.85
C GLY A 446 -28.30 -8.17 3.28
N ARG A 447 -27.10 -7.63 3.44
CA ARG A 447 -26.52 -7.33 4.78
C ARG A 447 -26.34 -5.82 4.97
N LYS A 448 -26.54 -5.36 6.20
CA LYS A 448 -26.17 -4.00 6.56
C LYS A 448 -24.64 -3.88 6.61
N VAL A 449 -24.12 -2.81 6.02
CA VAL A 449 -22.71 -2.49 6.04
C VAL A 449 -22.49 -1.08 6.57
N ARG A 450 -21.34 -0.85 7.20
CA ARG A 450 -20.99 0.45 7.76
C ARG A 450 -20.64 1.44 6.63
N PRO A 451 -21.00 2.72 6.77
CA PRO A 451 -20.52 3.76 5.88
C PRO A 451 -19.02 3.93 6.01
N MET A 452 -18.34 4.21 4.88
CA MET A 452 -16.90 4.45 4.86
C MET A 452 -16.51 5.65 5.75
N GLN A 453 -15.36 5.55 6.43
CA GLN A 453 -14.75 6.65 7.19
C GLN A 453 -13.81 7.49 6.31
N GLY A 454 -13.29 6.89 5.24
CA GLY A 454 -12.47 7.58 4.25
C GLY A 454 -13.25 8.58 3.42
N ARG A 455 -12.54 9.50 2.76
CA ARG A 455 -13.10 10.56 1.90
C ARG A 455 -12.46 10.51 0.52
N SER A 456 -13.22 10.83 -0.51
CA SER A 456 -12.66 10.96 -1.85
C SER A 456 -11.69 12.14 -1.94
N VAL A 457 -10.55 11.88 -2.54
CA VAL A 457 -9.54 12.88 -2.90
C VAL A 457 -9.34 12.94 -4.42
N LEU A 458 -10.33 12.49 -5.19
CA LEU A 458 -10.27 12.46 -6.66
C LEU A 458 -9.89 13.82 -7.25
N GLY A 459 -10.40 14.90 -6.68
CA GLY A 459 -10.06 16.26 -7.13
C GLY A 459 -8.56 16.60 -7.01
N LEU A 460 -7.84 16.00 -6.04
CA LEU A 460 -6.39 16.12 -5.94
C LEU A 460 -5.71 15.32 -7.05
N PHE A 461 -6.14 14.09 -7.30
CA PHE A 461 -5.57 13.24 -8.34
C PHE A 461 -5.78 13.80 -9.75
N GLU A 462 -6.88 14.50 -9.96
CA GLU A 462 -7.17 15.19 -11.22
C GLU A 462 -6.53 16.59 -11.33
N GLY A 463 -5.77 17.02 -10.32
CA GLY A 463 -5.14 18.36 -10.29
C GLY A 463 -6.12 19.53 -10.11
N LYS A 464 -7.38 19.26 -9.75
CA LYS A 464 -8.42 20.29 -9.55
C LYS A 464 -8.29 21.02 -8.22
N VAL A 465 -7.70 20.40 -7.22
CA VAL A 465 -7.44 20.95 -5.88
C VAL A 465 -6.00 20.67 -5.45
N LYS A 466 -5.46 21.53 -4.58
CA LYS A 466 -4.09 21.37 -4.06
C LYS A 466 -4.02 20.64 -2.71
N LEU A 467 -5.11 20.64 -1.97
CA LEU A 467 -5.21 20.02 -0.65
C LEU A 467 -6.25 18.89 -0.70
N PRO A 468 -5.93 17.72 -0.13
CA PRO A 468 -6.86 16.59 -0.11
C PRO A 468 -8.08 16.88 0.79
N TYR A 469 -7.88 17.65 1.85
CA TYR A 469 -8.94 17.98 2.82
C TYR A 469 -9.04 19.47 3.04
N LYS A 470 -10.25 19.94 3.36
CA LYS A 470 -10.50 21.35 3.76
C LYS A 470 -10.12 21.62 5.20
N GLU A 471 -10.16 20.60 6.05
CA GLU A 471 -9.87 20.65 7.48
C GLU A 471 -8.70 19.71 7.78
N ALA A 472 -8.06 19.89 8.94
CA ALA A 472 -6.99 19.00 9.39
C ALA A 472 -7.49 17.55 9.40
N SER A 473 -6.68 16.65 8.87
CA SER A 473 -7.00 15.22 8.92
C SER A 473 -6.67 14.67 10.30
N GLN A 474 -7.66 14.05 10.95
CA GLN A 474 -7.50 13.32 12.20
C GLN A 474 -7.46 11.83 11.89
N VAL A 475 -6.39 11.16 12.34
CA VAL A 475 -6.18 9.72 12.12
C VAL A 475 -5.60 9.11 13.38
N GLY A 476 -6.29 8.12 13.93
CA GLY A 476 -5.79 7.32 15.04
C GLY A 476 -5.18 6.01 14.56
N TYR A 477 -4.25 5.51 15.33
CA TYR A 477 -3.57 4.24 15.12
C TYR A 477 -3.49 3.46 16.42
N GLU A 478 -3.83 2.20 16.36
CA GLU A 478 -3.44 1.20 17.35
C GLU A 478 -3.11 -0.10 16.61
N LEU A 479 -1.99 -0.69 16.95
CA LEU A 479 -1.64 -2.05 16.56
C LEU A 479 -0.65 -2.62 17.58
N PHE A 480 -0.91 -3.83 18.07
CA PHE A 480 -0.06 -4.54 19.03
C PHE A 480 0.15 -3.82 20.37
N GLY A 481 -0.75 -2.90 20.73
CA GLY A 481 -0.64 -2.05 21.91
C GLY A 481 0.14 -0.76 21.69
N LEU A 482 0.72 -0.56 20.50
CA LEU A 482 1.37 0.69 20.11
C LEU A 482 0.32 1.68 19.60
N LYS A 483 0.46 2.96 19.98
CA LYS A 483 -0.60 3.95 19.78
C LYS A 483 -0.05 5.20 19.13
N ALA A 484 -0.82 5.81 18.22
CA ALA A 484 -0.52 7.14 17.70
C ALA A 484 -1.80 7.86 17.30
N PHE A 485 -1.75 9.19 17.27
CA PHE A 485 -2.83 10.01 16.76
C PHE A 485 -2.31 11.25 16.06
N PHE A 486 -2.87 11.52 14.89
CA PHE A 486 -2.55 12.71 14.09
C PHE A 486 -3.66 13.75 14.20
N ASP A 487 -3.28 15.01 14.33
CA ASP A 487 -4.14 16.18 14.18
C ASP A 487 -3.40 17.24 13.36
N GLY A 488 -3.62 17.23 12.05
CA GLY A 488 -2.86 18.05 11.11
C GLY A 488 -1.37 17.68 11.09
N ASP A 489 -0.52 18.67 11.40
CA ASP A 489 0.95 18.48 11.44
C ASP A 489 1.43 17.89 12.78
N TRP A 490 0.54 17.75 13.77
CA TRP A 490 0.88 17.21 15.09
C TRP A 490 0.62 15.73 15.16
N LYS A 491 1.52 15.02 15.86
CA LYS A 491 1.38 13.59 16.16
C LYS A 491 1.71 13.31 17.63
N ILE A 492 0.89 12.53 18.30
CA ILE A 492 1.26 11.87 19.56
C ILE A 492 1.59 10.41 19.28
N LEU A 493 2.57 9.89 20.02
CA LEU A 493 3.07 8.53 19.89
C LEU A 493 3.23 7.92 21.29
N TRP A 494 2.77 6.69 21.46
CA TRP A 494 2.98 5.91 22.67
C TRP A 494 3.57 4.57 22.34
N MET A 495 4.74 4.29 22.86
CA MET A 495 5.43 3.00 22.73
C MET A 495 6.03 2.60 24.08
N PRO A 496 5.95 1.31 24.48
CA PRO A 496 6.57 0.84 25.72
C PRO A 496 8.09 0.74 25.60
N PRO A 497 8.84 0.69 26.73
CA PRO A 497 10.24 0.29 26.70
C PRO A 497 10.42 -1.11 26.09
N PRO A 498 11.49 -1.37 25.31
CA PRO A 498 12.62 -0.48 25.02
C PRO A 498 12.40 0.45 23.80
N PHE A 499 11.23 0.48 23.17
CA PHE A 499 10.97 1.17 21.92
C PHE A 499 10.66 2.67 22.11
N GLY A 500 10.11 3.02 23.27
CA GLY A 500 9.78 4.37 23.70
C GLY A 500 9.83 4.49 25.22
N PRO A 501 9.46 5.66 25.79
CA PRO A 501 9.51 5.92 27.23
C PRO A 501 8.40 5.22 28.03
N GLY A 502 7.36 4.70 27.39
CA GLY A 502 6.13 4.23 28.05
C GLY A 502 5.15 5.34 28.43
N ASP A 503 5.41 6.56 27.98
CA ASP A 503 4.56 7.75 28.10
C ASP A 503 4.25 8.31 26.71
N TRP A 504 3.27 9.23 26.62
CA TRP A 504 2.96 9.92 25.39
C TRP A 504 4.04 10.94 25.02
N GLU A 505 4.59 10.81 23.82
CA GLU A 505 5.49 11.77 23.16
C GLU A 505 4.66 12.64 22.20
N LEU A 506 5.08 13.89 21.93
CA LEU A 506 4.43 14.84 21.02
C LEU A 506 5.42 15.34 19.97
N PHE A 507 5.05 15.26 18.70
CA PHE A 507 5.88 15.69 17.57
C PHE A 507 5.13 16.65 16.65
N ASN A 508 5.88 17.54 15.97
CA ASN A 508 5.40 18.32 14.83
C ASN A 508 6.07 17.79 13.56
N LEU A 509 5.39 16.93 12.82
CA LEU A 509 5.96 16.21 11.68
C LEU A 509 6.33 17.08 10.48
N LYS A 510 5.80 18.29 10.39
CA LYS A 510 6.22 19.27 9.37
C LYS A 510 7.65 19.74 9.59
N GLN A 511 8.07 19.84 10.84
CA GLN A 511 9.41 20.28 11.24
C GLN A 511 10.33 19.09 11.51
N ASP A 512 9.78 18.03 12.08
CA ASP A 512 10.48 16.83 12.54
C ASP A 512 9.80 15.53 12.03
N PRO A 513 9.94 15.22 10.73
CA PRO A 513 9.40 13.98 10.18
C PRO A 513 10.17 12.72 10.65
N GLY A 514 11.28 12.90 11.37
CA GLY A 514 12.06 11.82 11.97
C GLY A 514 11.60 11.42 13.36
N GLU A 515 10.70 12.19 14.00
CA GLU A 515 10.26 11.97 15.40
C GLU A 515 11.44 11.97 16.39
N VAL A 516 12.35 12.95 16.24
CA VAL A 516 13.60 13.06 17.01
C VAL A 516 13.39 13.86 18.30
N ALA A 517 12.60 14.95 18.22
CA ALA A 517 12.44 15.92 19.28
C ALA A 517 11.04 15.83 19.93
N ASP A 518 10.95 15.23 21.11
CA ASP A 518 9.72 15.24 21.90
C ASP A 518 9.40 16.65 22.42
N LEU A 519 8.24 17.17 22.05
CA LEU A 519 7.70 18.47 22.41
C LEU A 519 6.69 18.42 23.57
N SER A 520 6.45 17.28 24.19
CA SER A 520 5.44 17.06 25.21
C SER A 520 5.57 18.02 26.39
N ALA A 521 6.78 18.23 26.88
CA ALA A 521 7.07 19.17 27.97
C ALA A 521 6.91 20.65 27.58
N GLN A 522 7.08 20.99 26.28
CA GLN A 522 6.97 22.35 25.76
C GLN A 522 5.51 22.74 25.44
N HIS A 523 4.69 21.74 25.07
CA HIS A 523 3.29 21.93 24.67
C HIS A 523 2.31 21.01 25.44
N PRO A 524 2.26 21.05 26.79
CA PRO A 524 1.48 20.12 27.60
C PRO A 524 -0.03 20.20 27.33
N GLU A 525 -0.55 21.38 27.00
CA GLU A 525 -1.98 21.52 26.68
C GLU A 525 -2.32 20.88 25.33
N LYS A 526 -1.45 20.97 24.32
CA LYS A 526 -1.64 20.28 23.02
C LYS A 526 -1.54 18.78 23.20
N LEU A 527 -0.60 18.29 23.99
CA LEU A 527 -0.51 16.87 24.33
C LEU A 527 -1.81 16.36 24.96
N LYS A 528 -2.30 17.07 25.98
CA LYS A 528 -3.55 16.71 26.68
C LYS A 528 -4.76 16.69 25.74
N GLU A 529 -4.87 17.70 24.86
CA GLU A 529 -5.90 17.75 23.83
C GLU A 529 -5.86 16.50 22.94
N MET A 530 -4.68 16.18 22.39
CA MET A 530 -4.52 15.07 21.47
C MET A 530 -4.69 13.69 22.11
N VAL A 531 -4.30 13.54 23.38
CA VAL A 531 -4.61 12.32 24.17
C VAL A 531 -6.13 12.16 24.32
N GLY A 532 -6.87 13.25 24.56
CA GLY A 532 -8.33 13.22 24.59
C GLY A 532 -8.95 12.77 23.24
N LEU A 533 -8.39 13.25 22.11
CA LEU A 533 -8.82 12.83 20.79
C LEU A 533 -8.50 11.35 20.50
N TRP A 534 -7.35 10.85 20.98
CA TRP A 534 -7.02 9.43 20.86
C TRP A 534 -7.95 8.55 21.70
N GLU A 535 -8.31 8.95 22.92
CA GLU A 535 -9.29 8.21 23.74
C GLU A 535 -10.68 8.17 23.06
N GLN A 536 -11.08 9.25 22.40
CA GLN A 536 -12.30 9.27 21.61
C GLN A 536 -12.20 8.29 20.41
N TYR A 537 -11.09 8.32 19.66
CA TYR A 537 -10.83 7.38 18.56
C TYR A 537 -10.91 5.93 19.04
N LYS A 538 -10.27 5.62 20.18
CA LYS A 538 -10.30 4.30 20.81
C LYS A 538 -11.73 3.83 21.08
N ALA A 539 -12.54 4.69 21.73
CA ALA A 539 -13.94 4.39 22.04
C ALA A 539 -14.79 4.20 20.77
N ASP A 540 -14.62 5.08 19.78
CA ASP A 540 -15.39 5.04 18.53
C ASP A 540 -15.09 3.80 17.69
N ASN A 541 -13.86 3.29 17.70
CA ASN A 541 -13.44 2.16 16.88
C ASN A 541 -13.41 0.82 17.64
N GLY A 542 -13.64 0.82 18.95
CA GLY A 542 -13.68 -0.40 19.76
C GLY A 542 -12.31 -1.02 19.98
N VAL A 543 -11.29 -0.16 20.12
CA VAL A 543 -9.90 -0.58 20.40
C VAL A 543 -9.80 -1.18 21.79
N LEU A 544 -9.21 -2.37 21.91
CA LEU A 544 -8.95 -3.05 23.18
C LEU A 544 -7.61 -2.61 23.77
N ASP A 545 -7.52 -2.53 25.10
CA ASP A 545 -6.25 -2.29 25.81
C ASP A 545 -5.46 -3.60 25.97
N ILE A 546 -4.95 -4.10 24.85
CA ILE A 546 -4.13 -5.32 24.79
C ILE A 546 -2.79 -4.95 24.20
N SER A 547 -1.71 -5.40 24.86
CA SER A 547 -0.34 -5.19 24.38
C SER A 547 0.29 -6.54 24.06
N LEU A 548 0.86 -6.67 22.87
CA LEU A 548 1.67 -7.83 22.49
C LEU A 548 3.13 -7.59 22.85
N ASP A 549 3.84 -8.65 23.21
CA ASP A 549 5.29 -8.58 23.38
C ASP A 549 5.96 -8.49 22.00
N LEU A 550 6.54 -7.33 21.72
CA LEU A 550 7.30 -7.07 20.49
C LEU A 550 8.82 -7.18 20.69
N SER A 551 9.28 -7.64 21.84
CA SER A 551 10.72 -7.66 22.17
C SER A 551 11.56 -8.44 21.15
N ASP A 552 10.97 -9.46 20.51
CA ASP A 552 11.65 -10.26 19.48
C ASP A 552 11.64 -9.62 18.08
N LYS A 553 10.90 -8.52 17.87
CA LYS A 553 10.84 -7.81 16.58
C LYS A 553 12.08 -6.97 16.28
N VAL A 554 12.92 -6.67 17.28
CA VAL A 554 14.06 -5.74 17.19
C VAL A 554 15.32 -6.20 17.95
N LYS A 555 15.43 -7.47 18.33
CA LYS A 555 16.64 -8.01 18.99
C LYS A 555 17.77 -8.24 18.02
#